data_96236cdefd5a40be056fc60ba15504a8
#
_entry.id   96236cdefd5a40be056fc60ba15504a8
#
_cell.length_a   1.000
_cell.length_b   1.000
_cell.length_c   1.000
_cell.angle_alpha   90.00
_cell.angle_beta   90.00
_cell.angle_gamma   90.00
#
_symmetry.space_group_name_H-M   'P 1'
#
loop_
_entity.id
_entity.type
_entity.pdbx_description
1 polymer ?
#
loop_
_entity_poly.entity_id
_entity_poly.type
_entity_poly.pdbx_seq_one_letter_code
_entity_poly.pdbx_strand_id
1 'polypeptide(L)'
;AFSLFMRMMDTPEYEGQLYGEISAIMLLNRVGGVAPVLLSRNDLHHRLVNGSDYPIPGIDPLINLFQLWTMGLIRWRDKPGLARLFKQNPLLGDFVLKRVLCNASGESVGFPPEVFCPPPDVFPKLSPIEGQHPAG
;
A
#
# COMPACT_ATOMS: atom_id res chain seq x y z
N ALA A 1 -10.49 -9.90 10.77
CA ALA A 1 -9.04 -9.75 10.57
C ALA A 1 -8.60 -8.28 10.64
N PHE A 2 -9.19 -7.36 9.87
CA PHE A 2 -8.76 -5.95 9.82
C PHE A 2 -8.93 -5.22 11.18
N SER A 3 -10.04 -5.45 11.89
CA SER A 3 -10.26 -4.87 13.23
C SER A 3 -9.22 -5.32 14.25
N LEU A 4 -8.76 -6.57 14.17
CA LEU A 4 -7.68 -7.07 15.03
C LEU A 4 -6.36 -6.37 14.68
N PHE A 5 -6.04 -6.27 13.39
CA PHE A 5 -4.86 -5.53 12.91
C PHE A 5 -4.86 -4.09 13.45
N MET A 6 -5.97 -3.35 13.33
CA MET A 6 -6.06 -1.98 13.82
C MET A 6 -5.85 -1.89 15.33
N ARG A 7 -6.45 -2.81 16.12
CA ARG A 7 -6.21 -2.84 17.56
C ARG A 7 -4.74 -3.08 17.91
N MET A 8 -4.06 -3.96 17.17
CA MET A 8 -2.64 -4.21 17.37
C MET A 8 -1.81 -2.97 17.00
N MET A 9 -2.15 -2.27 15.92
CA MET A 9 -1.49 -1.02 15.53
C MET A 9 -1.70 0.09 16.57
N ASP A 10 -2.85 0.10 17.26
CA ASP A 10 -3.16 1.08 18.33
C ASP A 10 -2.54 0.70 19.70
N THR A 11 -1.98 -0.49 19.81
CA THR A 11 -1.38 -0.96 21.07
C THR A 11 0.08 -0.48 21.15
N PRO A 12 0.46 0.35 22.17
CA PRO A 12 1.80 0.93 22.26
C PRO A 12 2.94 -0.08 22.32
N GLU A 13 2.68 -1.25 22.88
CA GLU A 13 3.66 -2.35 23.02
C GLU A 13 4.20 -2.85 21.66
N TYR A 14 3.41 -2.67 20.59
CA TYR A 14 3.80 -3.09 19.23
C TYR A 14 4.40 -1.94 18.41
N GLU A 15 4.55 -0.76 18.98
CA GLU A 15 5.18 0.36 18.28
C GLU A 15 6.65 0.03 17.96
N GLY A 16 7.04 0.22 16.69
CA GLY A 16 8.38 -0.14 16.21
C GLY A 16 8.62 -1.64 15.96
N GLN A 17 7.67 -2.51 16.30
CA GLN A 17 7.76 -3.95 16.06
C GLN A 17 6.76 -4.45 15.01
N LEU A 18 5.59 -3.81 14.91
CA LEU A 18 4.53 -4.18 13.99
C LEU A 18 4.42 -3.16 12.86
N TYR A 19 4.51 -3.63 11.65
CA TYR A 19 4.31 -2.86 10.41
C TYR A 19 3.16 -3.44 9.61
N GLY A 20 2.41 -2.57 8.95
CA GLY A 20 1.30 -2.95 8.07
C GLY A 20 1.73 -2.90 6.61
N GLU A 21 1.46 -3.95 5.86
CA GLU A 21 1.72 -3.99 4.43
C GLU A 21 0.46 -3.61 3.65
N ILE A 22 0.58 -2.67 2.70
CA ILE A 22 -0.54 -2.13 1.94
C ILE A 22 -0.54 -2.49 0.45
N SER A 23 0.28 -3.43 0.01
CA SER A 23 0.37 -3.79 -1.41
C SER A 23 -0.98 -4.18 -2.02
N ALA A 24 -1.76 -4.99 -1.32
CA ALA A 24 -3.01 -5.57 -1.81
C ALA A 24 -4.28 -4.80 -1.37
N ILE A 25 -4.18 -3.60 -0.79
CA ILE A 25 -5.37 -2.90 -0.27
C ILE A 25 -6.31 -2.38 -1.37
N MET A 26 -5.81 -2.20 -2.58
CA MET A 26 -6.61 -1.70 -3.71
C MET A 26 -7.40 -2.80 -4.42
N LEU A 27 -7.28 -4.06 -4.00
CA LEU A 27 -8.04 -5.16 -4.58
C LEU A 27 -9.55 -5.01 -4.30
N LEU A 28 -10.36 -5.43 -5.25
CA LEU A 28 -11.83 -5.32 -5.25
C LEU A 28 -12.51 -5.69 -3.93
N ASN A 29 -12.01 -6.73 -3.29
CA ASN A 29 -12.61 -7.28 -2.05
C ASN A 29 -12.11 -6.60 -0.77
N ARG A 30 -11.16 -5.70 -0.83
CA ARG A 30 -10.53 -5.04 0.33
C ARG A 30 -10.68 -3.53 0.34
N VAL A 31 -10.71 -2.91 -0.83
CA VAL A 31 -10.62 -1.46 -1.01
C VAL A 31 -11.66 -0.67 -0.22
N GLY A 32 -12.90 -1.17 -0.15
CA GLY A 32 -14.01 -0.44 0.47
C GLY A 32 -13.93 -0.27 1.99
N GLY A 33 -13.28 -1.21 2.68
CA GLY A 33 -13.21 -1.17 4.15
C GLY A 33 -11.84 -0.80 4.70
N VAL A 34 -10.77 -1.06 3.95
CA VAL A 34 -9.40 -0.94 4.44
C VAL A 34 -8.75 0.38 4.00
N ALA A 35 -8.81 0.69 2.71
CA ALA A 35 -8.08 1.81 2.14
C ALA A 35 -8.51 3.18 2.73
N PRO A 36 -9.80 3.53 2.88
CA PRO A 36 -10.21 4.80 3.47
C PRO A 36 -9.76 4.94 4.92
N VAL A 37 -9.83 3.86 5.71
CA VAL A 37 -9.42 3.88 7.12
C VAL A 37 -7.92 4.13 7.23
N LEU A 38 -7.10 3.35 6.53
CA LEU A 38 -5.64 3.53 6.58
C LEU A 38 -5.20 4.88 6.02
N LEU A 39 -5.88 5.38 4.98
CA LEU A 39 -5.59 6.69 4.41
C LEU A 39 -5.83 7.83 5.41
N SER A 40 -6.85 7.71 6.27
CA SER A 40 -7.17 8.72 7.29
C SER A 40 -6.28 8.65 8.53
N ARG A 41 -5.59 7.53 8.76
CA ARG A 41 -4.74 7.30 9.93
C ARG A 41 -3.31 7.76 9.67
N ASN A 42 -3.12 9.08 9.53
CA ASN A 42 -1.80 9.69 9.30
C ASN A 42 -0.77 9.33 10.38
N ASP A 43 -1.22 9.10 11.61
CA ASP A 43 -0.44 8.64 12.74
C ASP A 43 0.22 7.27 12.52
N LEU A 44 -0.35 6.44 11.66
CA LEU A 44 0.15 5.09 11.37
C LEU A 44 1.00 5.01 10.09
N HIS A 45 1.05 6.06 9.27
CA HIS A 45 1.71 5.97 7.97
C HIS A 45 3.19 5.60 8.06
N HIS A 46 3.90 6.03 9.12
CA HIS A 46 5.30 5.65 9.37
C HIS A 46 5.50 4.16 9.67
N ARG A 47 4.42 3.45 9.95
CA ARG A 47 4.39 2.00 10.20
C ARG A 47 3.73 1.22 9.05
N LEU A 48 3.45 1.87 7.93
CA LEU A 48 2.94 1.22 6.72
C LEU A 48 4.07 1.08 5.70
N VAL A 49 4.08 -0.05 5.00
CA VAL A 49 5.01 -0.33 3.92
C VAL A 49 4.25 -0.81 2.70
N ASN A 50 4.70 -0.41 1.52
CA ASN A 50 4.13 -0.87 0.26
C ASN A 50 5.08 -1.86 -0.42
N GLY A 51 4.71 -3.14 -0.43
CA GLY A 51 5.31 -4.13 -1.31
C GLY A 51 4.77 -4.01 -2.74
N SER A 52 5.39 -4.69 -3.68
CA SER A 52 4.94 -4.69 -5.08
C SER A 52 3.75 -5.60 -5.32
N ASP A 53 3.65 -6.66 -4.56
CA ASP A 53 2.67 -7.76 -4.73
C ASP A 53 2.55 -8.23 -6.21
N TYR A 54 3.65 -8.05 -6.96
CA TYR A 54 3.70 -8.42 -8.38
C TYR A 54 3.54 -9.95 -8.53
N PRO A 55 2.77 -10.47 -9.50
CA PRO A 55 2.13 -9.74 -10.63
C PRO A 55 0.69 -9.27 -10.38
N ILE A 56 0.20 -9.31 -9.15
CA ILE A 56 -1.22 -9.05 -8.82
C ILE A 56 -1.76 -7.73 -9.40
N PRO A 57 -1.03 -6.59 -9.33
CA PRO A 57 -1.53 -5.34 -9.92
C PRO A 57 -1.74 -5.39 -11.43
N GLY A 58 -1.09 -6.34 -12.12
CA GLY A 58 -1.22 -6.55 -13.56
C GLY A 58 -2.34 -7.50 -13.97
N ILE A 59 -3.05 -8.12 -13.02
CA ILE A 59 -4.12 -9.07 -13.31
C ILE A 59 -5.46 -8.33 -13.40
N ASP A 60 -6.01 -8.25 -14.60
CA ASP A 60 -7.34 -7.71 -14.83
C ASP A 60 -8.41 -8.74 -14.40
N PRO A 61 -9.50 -8.37 -13.68
CA PRO A 61 -9.94 -7.05 -13.20
C PRO A 61 -9.72 -6.83 -11.69
N LEU A 62 -8.60 -7.25 -11.09
CA LEU A 62 -8.39 -7.21 -9.64
C LEU A 62 -8.41 -5.78 -9.06
N ILE A 63 -8.03 -4.77 -9.85
CA ILE A 63 -8.18 -3.36 -9.50
C ILE A 63 -9.17 -2.73 -10.49
N ASN A 64 -10.30 -2.25 -9.97
CA ASN A 64 -11.35 -1.66 -10.78
C ASN A 64 -11.45 -0.14 -10.55
N LEU A 65 -10.92 0.63 -11.49
CA LEU A 65 -10.91 2.09 -11.42
C LEU A 65 -12.31 2.72 -11.43
N PHE A 66 -13.29 2.09 -12.07
CA PHE A 66 -14.66 2.56 -12.05
C PHE A 66 -15.26 2.43 -10.63
N GLN A 67 -15.04 1.29 -9.98
CA GLN A 67 -15.47 1.09 -8.59
C GLN A 67 -14.77 2.09 -7.67
N LEU A 68 -13.46 2.31 -7.80
CA LEU A 68 -12.73 3.28 -6.99
C LEU A 68 -13.30 4.70 -7.14
N TRP A 69 -13.69 5.08 -8.35
CA TRP A 69 -14.35 6.35 -8.58
C TRP A 69 -15.74 6.41 -7.93
N THR A 70 -16.59 5.40 -8.07
CA THR A 70 -17.92 5.36 -7.44
C THR A 70 -17.84 5.39 -5.92
N MET A 71 -16.76 4.91 -5.33
CA MET A 71 -16.48 4.97 -3.90
C MET A 71 -15.86 6.32 -3.47
N GLY A 72 -15.61 7.24 -4.40
CA GLY A 72 -14.97 8.53 -4.11
C GLY A 72 -13.49 8.47 -3.82
N LEU A 73 -12.82 7.34 -4.06
CA LEU A 73 -11.39 7.13 -3.78
C LEU A 73 -10.47 7.72 -4.85
N ILE A 74 -10.97 7.95 -6.06
CA ILE A 74 -10.26 8.66 -7.13
C ILE A 74 -11.18 9.64 -7.82
N ARG A 75 -10.62 10.69 -8.41
CA ARG A 75 -11.38 11.65 -9.22
C ARG A 75 -11.59 11.08 -10.62
N TRP A 76 -12.71 11.42 -11.24
CA TRP A 76 -13.03 11.01 -12.61
C TRP A 76 -11.93 11.38 -13.61
N ARG A 77 -11.35 12.57 -13.45
CA ARG A 77 -10.28 13.07 -14.33
C ARG A 77 -8.98 12.26 -14.27
N ASP A 78 -8.72 11.56 -13.15
CA ASP A 78 -7.51 10.78 -12.96
C ASP A 78 -7.62 9.37 -13.57
N LYS A 79 -8.84 8.89 -13.79
CA LYS A 79 -9.15 7.56 -14.29
C LYS A 79 -8.49 7.21 -15.62
N PRO A 80 -8.52 8.07 -16.68
CA PRO A 80 -7.90 7.73 -17.97
C PRO A 80 -6.37 7.59 -17.87
N GLY A 81 -5.73 8.45 -17.08
CA GLY A 81 -4.29 8.39 -16.84
C GLY A 81 -3.89 7.13 -16.09
N LEU A 82 -4.62 6.79 -15.03
CA LEU A 82 -4.40 5.55 -14.27
C LEU A 82 -4.60 4.31 -15.15
N ALA A 83 -5.67 4.25 -15.95
CA ALA A 83 -5.91 3.13 -16.85
C ALA A 83 -4.76 2.92 -17.84
N ARG A 84 -4.20 4.00 -18.37
CA ARG A 84 -3.02 3.96 -19.26
C ARG A 84 -1.79 3.45 -18.52
N LEU A 85 -1.54 3.93 -17.30
CA LEU A 85 -0.41 3.50 -16.49
C LEU A 85 -0.49 2.02 -16.15
N PHE A 86 -1.63 1.51 -15.70
CA PHE A 86 -1.82 0.09 -15.41
C PHE A 86 -1.57 -0.79 -16.64
N LYS A 87 -1.97 -0.33 -17.83
CA LYS A 87 -1.73 -1.05 -19.09
C LYS A 87 -0.25 -1.11 -19.48
N GLN A 88 0.51 -0.03 -19.21
CA GLN A 88 1.91 0.07 -19.60
C GLN A 88 2.85 -0.49 -18.54
N ASN A 89 2.59 -0.18 -17.29
CA ASN A 89 3.40 -0.60 -16.13
C ASN A 89 2.50 -0.71 -14.89
N PRO A 90 2.02 -1.92 -14.56
CA PRO A 90 1.12 -2.14 -13.42
C PRO A 90 1.70 -1.69 -12.08
N LEU A 91 3.01 -1.82 -11.86
CA LEU A 91 3.66 -1.39 -10.61
C LEU A 91 3.63 0.13 -10.48
N LEU A 92 3.89 0.85 -11.57
CA LEU A 92 3.77 2.31 -11.59
C LEU A 92 2.31 2.74 -11.46
N GLY A 93 1.38 2.00 -12.07
CA GLY A 93 -0.06 2.22 -11.93
C GLY A 93 -0.51 2.12 -10.47
N ASP A 94 -0.11 1.07 -9.75
CA ASP A 94 -0.41 0.87 -8.34
C ASP A 94 0.20 1.99 -7.46
N PHE A 95 1.47 2.31 -7.69
CA PHE A 95 2.14 3.41 -6.98
C PHE A 95 1.40 4.74 -7.17
N VAL A 96 1.13 5.14 -8.40
CA VAL A 96 0.45 6.42 -8.71
C VAL A 96 -0.98 6.41 -8.15
N LEU A 97 -1.71 5.30 -8.27
CA LEU A 97 -3.05 5.15 -7.68
C LEU A 97 -3.03 5.46 -6.19
N LYS A 98 -2.16 4.85 -5.43
CA LYS A 98 -2.04 5.04 -3.98
C LYS A 98 -1.62 6.48 -3.60
N ARG A 99 -0.88 7.16 -4.50
CA ARG A 99 -0.46 8.56 -4.32
C ARG A 99 -1.54 9.59 -4.64
N VAL A 100 -2.58 9.21 -5.40
CA VAL A 100 -3.66 10.13 -5.79
C VAL A 100 -5.00 9.82 -5.14
N LEU A 101 -5.05 8.88 -4.20
CA LEU A 101 -6.27 8.53 -3.47
C LEU A 101 -6.89 9.76 -2.81
N CYS A 102 -8.20 9.82 -2.82
CA CYS A 102 -8.96 10.90 -2.20
C CYS A 102 -9.41 10.53 -0.79
N ASN A 103 -9.43 11.54 0.09
CA ASN A 103 -10.09 11.47 1.39
C ASN A 103 -11.62 11.59 1.26
N ALA A 104 -12.32 11.52 2.39
CA ALA A 104 -13.80 11.65 2.44
C ALA A 104 -14.32 13.00 1.88
N SER A 105 -13.48 14.04 1.86
CA SER A 105 -13.81 15.36 1.30
C SER A 105 -13.56 15.45 -0.21
N GLY A 106 -13.05 14.39 -0.85
CA GLY A 106 -12.73 14.37 -2.27
C GLY A 106 -11.39 15.04 -2.64
N GLU A 107 -10.57 15.37 -1.64
CA GLU A 107 -9.23 15.89 -1.85
C GLU A 107 -8.25 14.74 -2.11
N SER A 108 -7.39 14.91 -3.11
CA SER A 108 -6.32 13.96 -3.40
C SER A 108 -5.22 14.12 -2.36
N VAL A 109 -5.18 13.23 -1.39
CA VAL A 109 -4.21 13.22 -0.29
C VAL A 109 -3.15 12.13 -0.46
N GLY A 110 -3.54 10.95 -0.90
CA GLY A 110 -2.68 9.79 -1.12
C GLY A 110 -1.90 9.33 0.12
N PHE A 111 -1.27 8.17 0.02
CA PHE A 111 -0.27 7.75 1.01
C PHE A 111 1.03 8.53 0.81
N PRO A 112 1.74 8.92 1.90
CA PRO A 112 2.96 9.69 1.79
C PRO A 112 4.14 8.86 1.25
N PRO A 113 5.21 9.51 0.75
CA PRO A 113 6.36 8.82 0.15
C PRO A 113 7.04 7.77 1.04
N GLU A 114 7.06 7.98 2.36
CA GLU A 114 7.66 7.10 3.35
C GLU A 114 7.10 5.68 3.30
N VAL A 115 5.84 5.53 2.93
CA VAL A 115 5.18 4.22 2.80
C VAL A 115 5.79 3.39 1.66
N PHE A 116 6.33 4.05 0.65
CA PHE A 116 6.93 3.41 -0.53
C PHE A 116 8.44 3.24 -0.42
N CYS A 117 9.07 4.01 0.46
CA CYS A 117 10.51 3.99 0.71
C CYS A 117 10.77 3.89 2.21
N PRO A 118 10.46 2.74 2.83
CA PRO A 118 10.64 2.58 4.27
C PRO A 118 12.10 2.75 4.67
N PRO A 119 12.38 3.25 5.90
CA PRO A 119 13.73 3.36 6.42
C PRO A 119 14.45 2.00 6.42
N PRO A 120 15.78 1.98 6.26
CA PRO A 120 16.56 0.72 6.18
C PRO A 120 16.45 -0.18 7.42
N ASP A 121 16.10 0.39 8.56
CA ASP A 121 15.95 -0.30 9.85
C ASP A 121 14.58 -0.97 10.03
N VAL A 122 13.62 -0.72 9.14
CA VAL A 122 12.33 -1.44 9.11
C VAL A 122 12.53 -2.92 8.77
N PHE A 123 13.55 -3.24 7.97
CA PHE A 123 13.90 -4.61 7.65
C PHE A 123 15.08 -5.06 8.50
N PRO A 124 15.02 -6.28 9.10
CA PRO A 124 16.17 -6.81 9.82
C PRO A 124 17.38 -6.85 8.89
N LYS A 125 18.50 -6.30 9.36
CA LYS A 125 19.78 -6.47 8.66
C LYS A 125 20.05 -7.97 8.60
N LEU A 126 20.07 -8.55 7.40
CA LEU A 126 20.54 -9.90 7.21
C LEU A 126 22.00 -9.91 7.69
N SER A 127 22.26 -10.60 8.80
CA SER A 127 23.62 -10.89 9.20
C SER A 127 24.31 -11.63 8.04
N PRO A 128 25.56 -11.29 7.68
CA PRO A 128 26.29 -12.09 6.72
C PRO A 128 26.24 -13.54 7.19
N ILE A 129 25.93 -14.47 6.28
CA ILE A 129 25.98 -15.89 6.59
C ILE A 129 27.46 -16.21 6.87
N GLU A 130 27.85 -16.21 8.14
CA GLU A 130 29.12 -16.74 8.57
C GLU A 130 29.11 -18.26 8.29
N GLY A 131 29.91 -18.69 7.34
CA GLY A 131 30.23 -20.11 7.15
C GLY A 131 29.80 -20.71 5.82
N GLN A 132 30.33 -20.23 4.71
CA GLN A 132 30.73 -21.12 3.63
C GLN A 132 32.23 -20.94 3.38
N HIS A 133 33.02 -21.67 4.16
CA HIS A 133 34.37 -22.02 3.71
C HIS A 133 34.22 -22.89 2.45
N PRO A 134 34.81 -22.53 1.33
CA PRO A 134 34.98 -23.46 0.23
C PRO A 134 35.82 -24.60 0.78
N ALA A 135 35.28 -25.80 0.80
CA ALA A 135 36.06 -27.01 0.99
C ALA A 135 37.09 -27.06 -0.15
N GLY A 136 38.37 -27.08 0.24
CA GLY A 136 39.48 -27.23 -0.66
C GLY A 136 39.53 -28.59 -1.35
#